data_16b350db8fc559a6658bc050624fc284
#
_entry.id   16b350db8fc559a6658bc050624fc284
#
_cell.length_a   1.000
_cell.length_b   1.000
_cell.length_c   1.000
_cell.angle_alpha   90.00
_cell.angle_beta   90.00
_cell.angle_gamma   90.00
#
_symmetry.space_group_name_H-M   'P 1'
#
loop_
_entity.id
_entity.type
_entity.pdbx_description
1 polymer ?
#
loop_
_entity_poly.entity_id
_entity_poly.type
_entity_poly.pdbx_seq_one_letter_code
_entity_poly.pdbx_strand_id
1 'polypeptide(L)'
;MRISLLQTNIQWADPMANMQAIGSALLACQGSDMCVLPEMWPTGFCPQPSCLPAHNQQQVLTWLQERADAMDCAIVGSMATLTDGGRWTNRLHF
;
A
#
# COMPACT_ATOMS: atom_id res chain seq x y z
N MET A 1 -4.57 21.79 -5.75
CA MET A 1 -4.16 20.45 -5.28
C MET A 1 -4.45 19.42 -6.37
N ARG A 2 -3.48 18.58 -6.64
CA ARG A 2 -3.60 17.52 -7.63
C ARG A 2 -3.58 16.17 -6.91
N ILE A 3 -4.65 15.37 -7.10
CA ILE A 3 -4.79 14.06 -6.49
C ILE A 3 -4.82 13.01 -7.61
N SER A 4 -3.96 12.01 -7.50
CA SER A 4 -3.94 10.88 -8.42
C SER A 4 -4.56 9.66 -7.74
N LEU A 5 -5.54 9.07 -8.41
CA LEU A 5 -6.17 7.82 -7.97
C LEU A 5 -5.56 6.68 -8.77
N LEU A 6 -4.98 5.71 -8.09
CA LEU A 6 -4.39 4.55 -8.73
C LEU A 6 -5.40 3.40 -8.70
N GLN A 7 -5.61 2.82 -9.88
CA GLN A 7 -6.43 1.62 -10.01
C GLN A 7 -5.59 0.57 -10.69
N THR A 8 -5.22 -0.47 -9.96
CA THR A 8 -4.33 -1.51 -10.43
C THR A 8 -5.00 -2.88 -10.35
N ASN A 9 -4.47 -3.83 -11.12
CA ASN A 9 -4.90 -5.21 -11.03
C ASN A 9 -4.10 -5.88 -9.91
N ILE A 10 -4.70 -5.94 -8.71
CA ILE A 10 -4.03 -6.46 -7.52
C ILE A 10 -3.80 -7.96 -7.67
N GLN A 11 -2.55 -8.40 -7.46
CA GLN A 11 -2.21 -9.81 -7.41
C GLN A 11 -2.54 -10.36 -6.03
N TRP A 12 -3.29 -11.45 -6.00
CA TRP A 12 -3.79 -12.04 -4.76
C TRP A 12 -2.64 -12.47 -3.85
N ALA A 13 -2.66 -11.98 -2.61
CA ALA A 13 -1.71 -12.36 -1.55
C ALA A 13 -0.24 -12.27 -1.97
N ASP A 14 0.11 -11.33 -2.85
CA ASP A 14 1.48 -11.17 -3.35
C ASP A 14 1.95 -9.72 -3.15
N PRO A 15 2.37 -9.37 -1.92
CA PRO A 15 2.78 -8.00 -1.62
C PRO A 15 3.93 -7.50 -2.49
N MET A 16 4.90 -8.35 -2.79
CA MET A 16 6.06 -7.93 -3.59
C MET A 16 5.67 -7.56 -5.01
N ALA A 17 4.81 -8.37 -5.65
CA ALA A 17 4.31 -8.07 -6.99
C ALA A 17 3.47 -6.79 -6.98
N ASN A 18 2.64 -6.60 -5.95
CA ASN A 18 1.81 -5.41 -5.83
C ASN A 18 2.64 -4.16 -5.56
N MET A 19 3.69 -4.25 -4.75
CA MET A 19 4.62 -3.14 -4.53
C MET A 19 5.29 -2.74 -5.85
N GLN A 20 5.71 -3.71 -6.64
CA GLN A 20 6.33 -3.44 -7.94
C GLN A 20 5.35 -2.75 -8.88
N ALA A 21 4.11 -3.23 -8.96
CA ALA A 21 3.08 -2.64 -9.80
C ALA A 21 2.74 -1.21 -9.38
N ILE A 22 2.57 -0.98 -8.09
CA ILE A 22 2.31 0.35 -7.53
C ILE A 22 3.50 1.27 -7.77
N GLY A 23 4.73 0.77 -7.56
CA GLY A 23 5.94 1.57 -7.83
C GLY A 23 6.01 2.06 -9.26
N SER A 24 5.67 1.20 -10.23
CA SER A 24 5.61 1.59 -11.64
C SER A 24 4.50 2.62 -11.90
N ALA A 25 3.32 2.42 -11.32
CA ALA A 25 2.20 3.34 -11.48
C ALA A 25 2.49 4.72 -10.87
N LEU A 26 3.19 4.76 -9.74
CA LEU A 26 3.56 6.01 -9.07
C LEU A 26 4.47 6.88 -9.95
N LEU A 27 5.26 6.28 -10.82
CA LEU A 27 6.12 7.06 -11.73
C LEU A 27 5.29 7.98 -12.64
N ALA A 28 4.08 7.58 -13.00
CA ALA A 28 3.18 8.39 -13.81
C ALA A 28 2.48 9.50 -12.99
N CYS A 29 2.63 9.48 -11.68
CA CYS A 29 1.96 10.41 -10.76
C CYS A 29 2.87 11.52 -10.27
N GLN A 30 4.03 11.70 -10.86
CA GLN A 30 4.97 12.77 -10.48
C GLN A 30 4.30 14.12 -10.57
N GLY A 31 4.50 14.95 -9.56
CA GLY A 31 3.86 16.27 -9.47
C GLY A 31 2.51 16.27 -8.79
N SER A 32 1.99 15.11 -8.39
CA SER A 32 0.77 15.05 -7.58
C SER A 32 1.07 15.43 -6.13
N ASP A 33 0.08 16.02 -5.47
CA ASP A 33 0.15 16.33 -4.05
C ASP A 33 -0.20 15.11 -3.20
N MET A 34 -1.07 14.26 -3.72
CA MET A 34 -1.51 13.04 -3.04
C MET A 34 -1.77 11.93 -4.06
N CYS A 35 -1.36 10.74 -3.72
CA CYS A 35 -1.69 9.53 -4.46
C CYS A 35 -2.53 8.61 -3.58
N VAL A 36 -3.66 8.14 -4.11
CA VAL A 36 -4.57 7.24 -3.40
C VAL A 36 -4.46 5.86 -4.03
N LEU A 37 -4.07 4.88 -3.23
CA LEU A 37 -3.91 3.49 -3.65
C LEU A 37 -5.21 2.72 -3.48
N PRO A 38 -5.39 1.60 -4.18
CA PRO A 38 -6.58 0.75 -3.99
C PRO A 38 -6.69 0.23 -2.56
N GLU A 39 -7.91 -0.01 -2.11
CA GLU A 39 -8.14 -0.63 -0.80
C GLU A 39 -7.47 -2.01 -0.76
N MET A 40 -6.81 -2.32 0.36
CA MET A 40 -6.08 -3.59 0.56
C MET A 40 -5.05 -3.86 -0.55
N TRP A 41 -4.41 -2.82 -1.01
CA TRP A 41 -3.56 -2.87 -2.21
C TRP A 41 -2.41 -3.89 -2.15
N PRO A 42 -1.80 -4.23 -0.99
CA PRO A 42 -0.70 -5.19 -0.99
C PRO A 42 -1.13 -6.63 -1.22
N THR A 43 -2.36 -6.99 -0.88
CA THR A 43 -2.79 -8.41 -0.87
C THR A 43 -4.10 -8.67 -1.58
N GLY A 44 -4.93 -7.63 -1.79
CA GLY A 44 -6.34 -7.83 -2.10
C GLY A 44 -7.10 -8.22 -0.83
N PHE A 45 -8.38 -8.54 -0.99
CA PHE A 45 -9.25 -8.89 0.14
C PHE A 45 -9.02 -10.33 0.57
N CYS A 46 -7.83 -10.61 1.08
CA CYS A 46 -7.49 -11.94 1.56
C CYS A 46 -8.22 -12.20 2.89
N PRO A 47 -9.09 -13.24 2.97
CA PRO A 47 -9.87 -13.48 4.17
C PRO A 47 -9.07 -14.09 5.30
N GLN A 48 -7.86 -14.58 5.03
CA GLN A 48 -7.02 -15.24 6.03
C GLN A 48 -5.87 -14.32 6.42
N PRO A 49 -5.71 -14.03 7.72
CA PRO A 49 -4.64 -13.16 8.19
C PRO A 49 -3.24 -13.62 7.80
N SER A 50 -3.04 -14.92 7.56
CA SER A 50 -1.76 -15.48 7.15
C SER A 50 -1.31 -15.05 5.75
N CYS A 51 -2.17 -14.42 4.96
CA CYS A 51 -1.80 -13.94 3.62
C CYS A 51 -0.71 -12.88 3.64
N LEU A 52 -0.61 -12.12 4.74
CA LEU A 52 0.42 -11.10 4.91
C LEU A 52 1.07 -11.32 6.27
N PRO A 53 2.22 -11.98 6.32
CA PRO A 53 2.96 -12.13 7.58
C PRO A 53 3.27 -10.78 8.22
N ALA A 54 3.24 -10.72 9.55
CA ALA A 54 3.39 -9.47 10.29
C ALA A 54 4.67 -8.70 9.93
N HIS A 55 5.76 -9.40 9.62
CA HIS A 55 7.01 -8.74 9.27
C HIS A 55 6.95 -8.02 7.91
N ASN A 56 6.09 -8.47 6.99
CA ASN A 56 5.91 -7.80 5.71
C ASN A 56 5.18 -6.47 5.87
N GLN A 57 4.38 -6.33 6.91
CA GLN A 57 3.67 -5.11 7.24
C GLN A 57 4.63 -3.93 7.39
N GLN A 58 5.69 -4.10 8.17
CA GLN A 58 6.68 -3.03 8.36
C GLN A 58 7.45 -2.76 7.06
N GLN A 59 7.78 -3.79 6.31
CA GLN A 59 8.45 -3.64 5.03
C GLN A 59 7.63 -2.81 4.05
N VAL A 60 6.33 -3.06 3.97
CA VAL A 60 5.42 -2.32 3.10
C VAL A 60 5.34 -0.86 3.53
N LEU A 61 5.18 -0.60 4.83
CA LEU A 61 5.06 0.77 5.35
C LEU A 61 6.35 1.56 5.13
N THR A 62 7.50 0.94 5.34
CA THR A 62 8.80 1.59 5.09
C THR A 62 8.96 1.94 3.61
N TRP A 63 8.58 1.03 2.73
CA TRP A 63 8.62 1.26 1.30
C TRP A 63 7.71 2.43 0.86
N LEU A 64 6.49 2.48 1.41
CA LEU A 64 5.56 3.58 1.13
C LEU A 64 6.14 4.92 1.57
N GLN A 65 6.75 4.96 2.77
CA GLN A 65 7.36 6.19 3.27
C GLN A 65 8.50 6.66 2.37
N GLU A 66 9.32 5.72 1.92
CA GLU A 66 10.42 6.04 1.00
C GLU A 66 9.89 6.60 -0.34
N ARG A 67 8.79 6.02 -0.85
CA ARG A 67 8.18 6.52 -2.09
C ARG A 67 7.58 7.91 -1.90
N ALA A 68 6.88 8.13 -0.79
CA ALA A 68 6.31 9.43 -0.47
C ALA A 68 7.39 10.51 -0.38
N ASP A 69 8.48 10.20 0.31
CA ASP A 69 9.61 11.12 0.46
C ASP A 69 10.27 11.43 -0.89
N ALA A 70 10.50 10.40 -1.69
CA ALA A 70 11.16 10.56 -2.99
C ALA A 70 10.32 11.38 -3.97
N MET A 71 9.00 11.31 -3.86
CA MET A 71 8.07 12.00 -4.76
C MET A 71 7.61 13.35 -4.21
N ASP A 72 7.94 13.67 -2.97
CA ASP A 72 7.38 14.83 -2.26
C ASP A 72 5.84 14.84 -2.38
N CYS A 73 5.23 13.72 -2.04
CA CYS A 73 3.81 13.47 -2.27
C CYS A 73 3.26 12.62 -1.12
N ALA A 74 2.06 12.96 -0.66
CA ALA A 74 1.37 12.13 0.31
C ALA A 74 0.86 10.87 -0.40
N ILE A 75 0.97 9.72 0.27
CA ILE A 75 0.43 8.46 -0.25
C ILE A 75 -0.52 7.90 0.79
N VAL A 76 -1.72 7.50 0.36
CA VAL A 76 -2.72 6.91 1.24
C VAL A 76 -3.19 5.59 0.66
N GLY A 77 -3.28 4.59 1.51
CA GLY A 77 -3.76 3.25 1.13
C GLY A 77 -4.06 2.41 2.36
N SER A 78 -4.85 1.39 2.19
CA SER A 78 -5.17 0.49 3.30
C SER A 78 -4.55 -0.88 3.11
N MET A 79 -4.32 -1.57 4.21
CA MET A 79 -3.76 -2.91 4.21
C MET A 79 -4.15 -3.67 5.47
N ALA A 80 -4.10 -4.98 5.38
CA ALA A 80 -4.27 -5.83 6.56
C ALA A 80 -3.12 -5.54 7.52
N THR A 81 -3.46 -5.19 8.75
CA THR A 81 -2.49 -4.76 9.76
C THR A 81 -2.71 -5.56 11.03
N LEU A 82 -1.64 -6.17 11.53
CA LEU A 82 -1.66 -6.88 12.81
C LEU A 82 -1.42 -5.88 13.93
N THR A 83 -2.35 -5.81 14.88
CA THR A 83 -2.22 -4.95 16.05
C THR A 83 -1.35 -5.61 17.11
N ASP A 84 -0.90 -4.82 18.10
CA ASP A 84 -0.12 -5.33 19.24
C ASP A 84 -0.88 -6.39 20.03
N GLY A 85 -2.22 -6.34 20.02
CA GLY A 85 -3.05 -7.34 20.67
C GLY A 85 -3.27 -8.62 19.86
N GLY A 86 -2.62 -8.75 18.70
CA GLY A 86 -2.74 -9.94 17.86
C GLY A 86 -3.99 -9.98 17.00
N ARG A 87 -4.65 -8.84 16.79
CA ARG A 87 -5.84 -8.75 15.96
C ARG A 87 -5.49 -8.22 14.57
N TRP A 88 -6.07 -8.78 13.54
CA TRP A 88 -5.96 -8.27 12.19
C TRP A 88 -7.05 -7.24 11.92
N THR A 89 -6.66 -6.12 11.32
CA THR A 89 -7.57 -5.03 10.96
C THR A 89 -7.26 -4.58 9.54
N ASN A 90 -8.25 -4.00 8.87
CA ASN A 90 -8.02 -3.24 7.65
C ASN A 90 -7.75 -1.80 8.08
N ARG A 91 -6.50 -1.36 7.98
CA ARG A 91 -6.09 -0.03 8.46
C ARG A 91 -5.66 0.85 7.31
N LEU A 92 -6.20 2.05 7.27
CA LEU A 92 -5.78 3.10 6.35
C LEU A 92 -4.50 3.74 6.89
N HIS A 93 -3.52 3.87 6.02
CA HIS A 93 -2.25 4.54 6.31
C HIS A 93 -2.14 5.78 5.43
N PHE A 94 -1.67 6.84 6.06
CA PHE A 94 -1.50 8.14 5.40
C PHE A 94 -0.08 8.64 5.67
#